data_6c40cdd13e5bb7f8fbf3e92cda0c866a
#
_entry.id   6c40cdd13e5bb7f8fbf3e92cda0c866a
#
_cell.length_a   1.000
_cell.length_b   1.000
_cell.length_c   1.000
_cell.angle_alpha   90.00
_cell.angle_beta   90.00
_cell.angle_gamma   90.00
#
_symmetry.space_group_name_H-M   'P 1'
#
loop_
_entity.id
_entity.type
_entity.pdbx_description
1 polymer ?
#
loop_
_entity_poly.entity_id
_entity_poly.type
_entity_poly.pdbx_seq_one_letter_code
_entity_poly.pdbx_strand_id
1 'polypeptide(L)'
;MKKLLTITLAFCAFAVAMACGSNEQEVDGTTGATEQPGSDEGTAKGKMLVIYFSRADENWQVGYVERGNTAIMVDYIKELADVDVFEIVPVVAYPADYEECTAYVTEEINENRRPAYKDDITNLNDYETIFVGGPIWWGRPPMLFRTFFEAHPELGGKTIIPFGTHGGSGVGSYATLIKEYYPNATVLESLGISGSSIRNASSKTTVENWLKRLGVDKQSTAIQNVRTNAVNKGVSYSLNGMRSTGQRGIQIRNGNKYINR
;
A
#
# COMPACT_ATOMS: atom_id res chain seq x y z
N MET A 1 -22.04 37.75 38.23
CA MET A 1 -21.90 36.65 39.20
C MET A 1 -21.14 35.54 38.50
N LYS A 2 -19.83 35.42 38.84
CA LYS A 2 -18.91 34.42 38.26
C LYS A 2 -19.00 33.15 39.10
N LYS A 3 -19.34 32.01 38.52
CA LYS A 3 -19.19 30.70 39.18
C LYS A 3 -17.92 30.02 38.69
N LEU A 4 -16.97 29.90 39.60
CA LEU A 4 -15.73 29.16 39.49
C LEU A 4 -16.06 27.67 39.66
N LEU A 5 -15.68 26.81 38.71
CA LEU A 5 -15.79 25.37 38.85
C LEU A 5 -14.38 24.80 39.10
N THR A 6 -14.15 24.32 40.31
CA THR A 6 -12.90 23.70 40.74
C THR A 6 -12.94 22.21 40.38
N ILE A 7 -11.98 21.74 39.54
CA ILE A 7 -11.81 20.32 39.26
C ILE A 7 -10.66 19.78 40.09
N THR A 8 -10.99 18.86 41.00
CA THR A 8 -10.06 18.17 41.88
C THR A 8 -9.45 16.97 41.14
N LEU A 9 -8.12 16.95 40.98
CA LEU A 9 -7.35 15.82 40.47
C LEU A 9 -7.15 14.80 41.60
N ALA A 10 -7.61 13.56 41.42
CA ALA A 10 -7.30 12.44 42.31
C ALA A 10 -6.11 11.65 41.70
N PHE A 11 -4.98 11.66 42.42
CA PHE A 11 -3.81 10.83 42.14
C PHE A 11 -4.01 9.47 42.83
N CYS A 12 -4.09 8.39 42.08
CA CYS A 12 -3.93 7.02 42.57
C CYS A 12 -2.50 6.56 42.34
N ALA A 13 -1.73 6.50 43.41
CA ALA A 13 -0.42 5.85 43.43
C ALA A 13 -0.60 4.35 43.66
N PHE A 14 -0.15 3.51 42.71
CA PHE A 14 -0.02 2.06 42.92
C PHE A 14 1.43 1.75 43.26
N ALA A 15 1.63 1.27 44.50
CA ALA A 15 2.90 0.74 44.95
C ALA A 15 3.01 -0.73 44.57
N VAL A 16 4.06 -1.11 43.81
CA VAL A 16 4.41 -2.50 43.54
C VAL A 16 5.48 -2.91 44.54
N ALA A 17 5.16 -3.92 45.38
CA ALA A 17 6.09 -4.54 46.31
C ALA A 17 6.98 -5.56 45.54
N MET A 18 8.31 -5.41 45.68
CA MET A 18 9.31 -6.41 45.31
C MET A 18 9.31 -7.55 46.35
N ALA A 19 9.17 -8.78 45.91
CA ALA A 19 9.54 -9.96 46.65
C ALA A 19 10.68 -10.66 45.94
N CYS A 20 11.88 -10.68 46.51
CA CYS A 20 12.99 -11.54 46.16
C CYS A 20 12.70 -12.97 46.65
N GLY A 21 12.88 -13.96 45.78
CA GLY A 21 12.94 -15.37 46.12
C GLY A 21 13.90 -16.06 45.18
N SER A 22 15.10 -16.34 45.67
CA SER A 22 16.14 -17.15 45.03
C SER A 22 15.76 -18.62 45.06
N ASN A 23 15.79 -19.31 43.90
CA ASN A 23 16.05 -20.74 43.85
C ASN A 23 16.79 -21.08 42.55
N GLU A 24 18.02 -21.51 42.72
CA GLU A 24 18.85 -22.12 41.68
C GLU A 24 18.32 -23.55 41.42
N GLN A 25 18.06 -23.85 40.15
CA GLN A 25 18.10 -25.24 39.67
C GLN A 25 18.62 -25.24 38.23
N GLU A 26 19.77 -25.83 38.06
CA GLU A 26 20.33 -26.25 36.76
C GLU A 26 19.37 -27.21 36.06
N VAL A 27 19.08 -26.96 34.77
CA VAL A 27 18.60 -27.98 33.85
C VAL A 27 19.13 -27.67 32.45
N ASP A 28 19.99 -28.53 32.02
CA ASP A 28 20.26 -29.08 30.69
C ASP A 28 19.71 -28.36 29.45
N GLY A 29 20.65 -28.05 28.54
CA GLY A 29 20.41 -27.39 27.28
C GLY A 29 19.66 -28.23 26.26
N THR A 30 18.51 -27.73 25.85
CA THR A 30 17.93 -28.08 24.55
C THR A 30 17.43 -26.77 23.92
N THR A 31 18.19 -26.23 22.99
CA THR A 31 17.82 -25.11 22.16
C THR A 31 16.70 -25.51 21.19
N GLY A 32 15.49 -25.43 21.66
CA GLY A 32 14.31 -25.37 20.78
C GLY A 32 14.15 -23.95 20.27
N ALA A 33 14.61 -23.65 19.05
CA ALA A 33 14.25 -22.45 18.34
C ALA A 33 12.75 -22.49 18.09
N THR A 34 12.00 -21.74 18.87
CA THR A 34 10.59 -21.46 18.60
C THR A 34 10.56 -20.56 17.37
N GLU A 35 10.30 -21.15 16.22
CA GLU A 35 9.91 -20.38 15.04
C GLU A 35 8.63 -19.63 15.40
N GLN A 36 8.75 -18.30 15.55
CA GLN A 36 7.61 -17.41 15.53
C GLN A 36 6.91 -17.61 14.17
N PRO A 37 5.58 -17.85 14.16
CA PRO A 37 4.86 -17.83 12.88
C PRO A 37 5.03 -16.44 12.31
N GLY A 38 5.73 -16.35 11.17
CA GLY A 38 5.81 -15.13 10.38
C GLY A 38 4.37 -14.69 10.11
N SER A 39 4.05 -13.46 10.51
CA SER A 39 2.82 -12.81 10.10
C SER A 39 2.78 -12.90 8.57
N ASP A 40 1.80 -13.61 8.06
CA ASP A 40 1.47 -13.65 6.62
C ASP A 40 0.84 -12.28 6.29
N GLU A 41 1.66 -11.22 6.35
CA GLU A 41 1.28 -9.92 5.84
C GLU A 41 1.08 -10.08 4.35
N GLY A 42 -0.19 -10.00 3.92
CA GLY A 42 -0.68 -10.33 2.60
C GLY A 42 0.25 -9.85 1.50
N THR A 43 1.02 -10.78 0.94
CA THR A 43 1.83 -10.52 -0.25
C THR A 43 0.88 -10.33 -1.42
N ALA A 44 1.05 -9.21 -2.11
CA ALA A 44 0.29 -8.93 -3.33
C ALA A 44 0.51 -10.07 -4.35
N LYS A 45 -0.58 -10.62 -4.86
CA LYS A 45 -0.59 -11.73 -5.81
C LYS A 45 -1.30 -11.32 -7.09
N GLY A 46 -0.98 -11.98 -8.20
CA GLY A 46 -1.68 -11.85 -9.46
C GLY A 46 -1.31 -10.62 -10.28
N LYS A 47 -2.17 -10.32 -11.25
CA LYS A 47 -2.01 -9.16 -12.14
C LYS A 47 -2.25 -7.87 -11.38
N MET A 48 -1.43 -6.86 -11.62
CA MET A 48 -1.47 -5.58 -10.89
C MET A 48 -1.90 -4.42 -11.78
N LEU A 49 -2.68 -3.49 -11.23
CA LEU A 49 -3.14 -2.28 -11.89
C LEU A 49 -2.87 -1.06 -11.02
N VAL A 50 -2.49 0.04 -11.63
CA VAL A 50 -2.47 1.37 -11.00
C VAL A 50 -3.68 2.16 -11.47
N ILE A 51 -4.55 2.53 -10.56
CA ILE A 51 -5.66 3.46 -10.78
C ILE A 51 -5.27 4.79 -10.14
N TYR A 52 -5.21 5.86 -10.94
CA TYR A 52 -4.76 7.14 -10.40
C TYR A 52 -5.46 8.33 -11.05
N PHE A 53 -5.40 9.45 -10.34
CA PHE A 53 -5.68 10.77 -10.88
C PHE A 53 -4.45 11.65 -10.66
N SER A 54 -4.15 12.50 -11.63
CA SER A 54 -3.07 13.48 -11.51
C SER A 54 -3.48 14.81 -12.14
N ARG A 55 -3.06 15.91 -11.52
CA ARG A 55 -3.28 17.26 -12.05
C ARG A 55 -1.92 17.89 -12.40
N ALA A 56 -1.79 18.33 -13.63
CA ALA A 56 -0.75 19.24 -14.10
C ALA A 56 -1.00 20.65 -13.56
N ASP A 57 -0.52 21.68 -14.26
CA ASP A 57 -0.73 23.09 -13.98
C ASP A 57 -0.11 23.56 -12.64
N GLU A 58 -0.68 24.59 -12.02
CA GLU A 58 -0.11 25.18 -10.82
C GLU A 58 -0.41 24.36 -9.57
N ASN A 59 0.64 23.95 -8.86
CA ASN A 59 0.57 23.09 -7.66
C ASN A 59 1.21 23.77 -6.45
N TRP A 60 0.66 23.52 -5.26
CA TRP A 60 1.15 24.05 -3.99
C TRP A 60 2.64 23.78 -3.77
N GLN A 61 3.43 24.80 -3.48
CA GLN A 61 4.89 24.74 -3.24
C GLN A 61 5.73 24.17 -4.40
N VAL A 62 5.12 23.92 -5.56
CA VAL A 62 5.80 23.38 -6.75
C VAL A 62 5.76 24.40 -7.89
N GLY A 63 4.69 25.21 -7.98
CA GLY A 63 4.39 26.08 -9.11
C GLY A 63 3.78 25.31 -10.27
N TYR A 64 3.91 25.88 -11.47
CA TYR A 64 3.39 25.29 -12.69
C TYR A 64 4.20 24.06 -13.12
N VAL A 65 3.51 22.99 -13.47
CA VAL A 65 4.09 21.76 -13.99
C VAL A 65 3.28 21.22 -15.16
N GLU A 66 3.96 20.80 -16.22
CA GLU A 66 3.32 20.15 -17.38
C GLU A 66 2.85 18.73 -17.07
N ARG A 67 3.58 18.02 -16.19
CA ARG A 67 3.26 16.69 -15.73
C ARG A 67 3.01 16.70 -14.23
N GLY A 68 1.82 16.28 -13.84
CA GLY A 68 1.37 16.30 -12.45
C GLY A 68 2.23 15.40 -11.54
N ASN A 69 2.32 15.78 -10.27
CA ASN A 69 3.18 15.13 -9.28
C ASN A 69 2.83 13.64 -9.11
N THR A 70 1.55 13.29 -9.07
CA THR A 70 1.10 11.89 -8.94
C THR A 70 1.48 11.07 -10.17
N ALA A 71 1.38 11.63 -11.38
CA ALA A 71 1.77 10.94 -12.61
C ALA A 71 3.27 10.57 -12.60
N ILE A 72 4.14 11.41 -12.01
CA ILE A 72 5.56 11.08 -11.83
C ILE A 72 5.74 9.90 -10.87
N MET A 73 4.97 9.86 -9.78
CA MET A 73 5.01 8.71 -8.87
C MET A 73 4.57 7.42 -9.56
N VAL A 74 3.54 7.49 -10.41
CA VAL A 74 3.11 6.37 -11.26
C VAL A 74 4.19 5.92 -12.23
N ASP A 75 4.95 6.86 -12.82
CA ASP A 75 6.09 6.51 -13.69
C ASP A 75 7.14 5.69 -12.92
N TYR A 76 7.44 6.05 -11.68
CA TYR A 76 8.35 5.26 -10.84
C TYR A 76 7.79 3.87 -10.54
N ILE A 77 6.50 3.75 -10.21
CA ILE A 77 5.84 2.46 -9.99
C ILE A 77 5.92 1.59 -11.24
N LYS A 78 5.59 2.12 -12.43
CA LYS A 78 5.68 1.40 -13.73
C LYS A 78 7.10 0.91 -14.07
N GLU A 79 8.09 1.71 -13.75
CA GLU A 79 9.48 1.33 -13.98
C GLU A 79 9.90 0.17 -13.07
N LEU A 80 9.45 0.17 -11.81
CA LEU A 80 9.90 -0.71 -10.74
C LEU A 80 9.03 -1.95 -10.53
N ALA A 81 7.76 -1.92 -10.95
CA ALA A 81 6.80 -3.02 -10.85
C ALA A 81 6.18 -3.35 -12.21
N ASP A 82 5.65 -4.57 -12.35
CA ASP A 82 4.93 -5.01 -13.55
C ASP A 82 3.43 -4.70 -13.36
N VAL A 83 3.00 -3.54 -13.83
CA VAL A 83 1.66 -3.00 -13.62
C VAL A 83 1.05 -2.46 -14.91
N ASP A 84 -0.24 -2.70 -15.12
CA ASP A 84 -1.05 -1.91 -16.04
C ASP A 84 -1.45 -0.58 -15.39
N VAL A 85 -1.91 0.38 -16.17
CA VAL A 85 -2.24 1.73 -15.65
C VAL A 85 -3.54 2.23 -16.23
N PHE A 86 -4.40 2.77 -15.36
CA PHE A 86 -5.62 3.48 -15.70
C PHE A 86 -5.63 4.85 -15.02
N GLU A 87 -5.74 5.93 -15.81
CA GLU A 87 -5.87 7.29 -15.31
C GLU A 87 -7.34 7.69 -15.27
N ILE A 88 -7.83 8.09 -14.11
CA ILE A 88 -9.16 8.68 -13.97
C ILE A 88 -9.09 10.11 -14.48
N VAL A 89 -9.64 10.37 -15.66
CA VAL A 89 -9.63 11.70 -16.28
C VAL A 89 -10.98 12.38 -16.06
N PRO A 90 -11.07 13.51 -15.35
CA PRO A 90 -12.33 14.18 -15.13
C PRO A 90 -12.91 14.71 -16.47
N VAL A 91 -14.25 14.68 -16.62
CA VAL A 91 -14.95 15.25 -17.77
C VAL A 91 -14.74 16.75 -17.83
N VAL A 92 -14.86 17.43 -16.69
CA VAL A 92 -14.56 18.85 -16.53
C VAL A 92 -13.19 18.98 -15.87
N ALA A 93 -12.22 19.53 -16.59
CA ALA A 93 -10.88 19.77 -16.05
C ALA A 93 -10.95 20.70 -14.84
N TYR A 94 -10.14 20.41 -13.82
CA TYR A 94 -9.95 21.33 -12.70
C TYR A 94 -9.25 22.61 -13.17
N PRO A 95 -9.53 23.77 -12.55
CA PRO A 95 -8.87 25.04 -12.90
C PRO A 95 -7.34 24.93 -12.89
N ALA A 96 -6.68 25.60 -13.84
CA ALA A 96 -5.21 25.59 -13.95
C ALA A 96 -4.54 26.41 -12.85
N ASP A 97 -5.11 27.55 -12.48
CA ASP A 97 -4.68 28.38 -11.37
C ASP A 97 -4.89 27.66 -10.04
N TYR A 98 -3.94 27.82 -9.10
CA TYR A 98 -3.99 27.13 -7.82
C TYR A 98 -5.13 27.60 -6.92
N GLU A 99 -5.36 28.91 -6.83
CA GLU A 99 -6.37 29.48 -5.93
C GLU A 99 -7.79 29.18 -6.46
N GLU A 100 -7.99 29.31 -7.78
CA GLU A 100 -9.25 28.93 -8.41
C GLU A 100 -9.54 27.43 -8.23
N CYS A 101 -8.53 26.57 -8.40
CA CYS A 101 -8.66 25.14 -8.16
C CYS A 101 -9.02 24.84 -6.70
N THR A 102 -8.36 25.53 -5.76
CA THR A 102 -8.63 25.36 -4.32
C THR A 102 -10.06 25.77 -3.96
N ALA A 103 -10.55 26.89 -4.51
CA ALA A 103 -11.93 27.35 -4.32
C ALA A 103 -12.93 26.33 -4.91
N TYR A 104 -12.71 25.89 -6.15
CA TYR A 104 -13.52 24.90 -6.83
C TYR A 104 -13.63 23.59 -6.05
N VAL A 105 -12.50 23.05 -5.58
CA VAL A 105 -12.44 21.81 -4.78
C VAL A 105 -13.11 21.99 -3.42
N THR A 106 -13.03 23.17 -2.82
CA THR A 106 -13.71 23.46 -1.56
C THR A 106 -15.23 23.36 -1.71
N GLU A 107 -15.77 23.95 -2.79
CA GLU A 107 -17.21 23.82 -3.10
C GLU A 107 -17.59 22.37 -3.41
N GLU A 108 -16.78 21.67 -4.21
CA GLU A 108 -16.99 20.25 -4.54
C GLU A 108 -17.10 19.38 -3.27
N ILE A 109 -16.26 19.64 -2.27
CA ILE A 109 -16.28 18.95 -0.97
C ILE A 109 -17.54 19.34 -0.18
N ASN A 110 -17.83 20.62 -0.05
CA ASN A 110 -18.96 21.14 0.75
C ASN A 110 -20.30 20.64 0.22
N GLU A 111 -20.43 20.55 -1.08
CA GLU A 111 -21.64 20.07 -1.76
C GLU A 111 -21.66 18.53 -1.94
N ASN A 112 -20.59 17.86 -1.49
CA ASN A 112 -20.45 16.41 -1.67
C ASN A 112 -20.64 15.96 -3.12
N ARG A 113 -20.09 16.74 -4.07
CA ARG A 113 -20.23 16.50 -5.51
C ARG A 113 -19.61 15.16 -5.91
N ARG A 114 -20.09 14.63 -7.05
CA ARG A 114 -19.58 13.44 -7.72
C ARG A 114 -19.11 13.83 -9.12
N PRO A 115 -17.86 14.35 -9.26
CA PRO A 115 -17.33 14.72 -10.56
C PRO A 115 -17.31 13.52 -11.51
N ALA A 116 -17.83 13.69 -12.73
CA ALA A 116 -17.79 12.65 -13.73
C ALA A 116 -16.39 12.48 -14.32
N TYR A 117 -16.01 11.26 -14.68
CA TYR A 117 -14.79 10.96 -15.43
C TYR A 117 -15.12 10.43 -16.83
N LYS A 118 -14.13 10.48 -17.75
CA LYS A 118 -14.37 10.26 -19.19
C LYS A 118 -14.53 8.80 -19.55
N ASP A 119 -13.46 8.04 -19.40
CA ASP A 119 -13.39 6.64 -19.83
C ASP A 119 -13.49 5.73 -18.63
N ASP A 120 -14.00 4.53 -18.83
CA ASP A 120 -14.15 3.56 -17.77
C ASP A 120 -13.32 2.31 -18.03
N ILE A 121 -12.93 1.62 -16.95
CA ILE A 121 -12.18 0.38 -17.03
C ILE A 121 -13.14 -0.82 -16.97
N THR A 122 -13.11 -1.66 -17.98
CA THR A 122 -14.05 -2.78 -18.11
C THR A 122 -13.53 -4.13 -17.63
N ASN A 123 -12.20 -4.23 -17.37
CA ASN A 123 -11.54 -5.49 -17.05
C ASN A 123 -10.94 -5.51 -15.63
N LEU A 124 -11.51 -4.78 -14.67
CA LEU A 124 -11.03 -4.73 -13.27
C LEU A 124 -10.94 -6.12 -12.62
N ASN A 125 -11.79 -7.06 -13.05
CA ASN A 125 -11.77 -8.43 -12.52
C ASN A 125 -10.50 -9.21 -12.84
N ASP A 126 -9.74 -8.80 -13.86
CA ASP A 126 -8.48 -9.44 -14.22
C ASP A 126 -7.35 -9.17 -13.23
N TYR A 127 -7.52 -8.18 -12.35
CA TYR A 127 -6.49 -7.73 -11.43
C TYR A 127 -6.81 -8.14 -9.99
N GLU A 128 -5.82 -8.65 -9.28
CA GLU A 128 -5.92 -9.02 -7.87
C GLU A 128 -5.39 -7.93 -6.94
N THR A 129 -4.39 -7.18 -7.40
CA THR A 129 -3.75 -6.09 -6.66
C THR A 129 -3.91 -4.76 -7.38
N ILE A 130 -4.45 -3.78 -6.68
CA ILE A 130 -4.77 -2.47 -7.23
C ILE A 130 -4.04 -1.39 -6.43
N PHE A 131 -3.14 -0.66 -7.08
CA PHE A 131 -2.65 0.61 -6.55
C PHE A 131 -3.70 1.69 -6.78
N VAL A 132 -4.02 2.46 -5.76
CA VAL A 132 -4.99 3.57 -5.87
C VAL A 132 -4.36 4.85 -5.35
N GLY A 133 -4.26 5.88 -6.18
CA GLY A 133 -3.62 7.11 -5.74
C GLY A 133 -3.87 8.37 -6.55
N GLY A 134 -3.58 9.50 -5.91
CA GLY A 134 -3.75 10.83 -6.48
C GLY A 134 -3.18 11.91 -5.57
N PRO A 135 -3.42 13.18 -5.87
CA PRO A 135 -3.06 14.28 -4.99
C PRO A 135 -3.87 14.21 -3.69
N ILE A 136 -3.30 14.75 -2.62
CA ILE A 136 -4.00 14.95 -1.36
C ILE A 136 -4.52 16.38 -1.31
N TRP A 137 -5.83 16.55 -1.39
CA TRP A 137 -6.53 17.81 -1.30
C TRP A 137 -7.32 17.90 0.00
N TRP A 138 -7.04 18.92 0.82
CA TRP A 138 -7.67 19.06 2.13
C TRP A 138 -7.57 17.80 3.02
N GLY A 139 -6.40 17.11 2.98
CA GLY A 139 -6.14 15.90 3.76
C GLY A 139 -6.84 14.63 3.26
N ARG A 140 -7.46 14.66 2.08
CA ARG A 140 -8.25 13.56 1.53
C ARG A 140 -8.00 13.34 0.04
N PRO A 141 -8.40 12.19 -0.53
CA PRO A 141 -8.51 12.00 -1.98
C PRO A 141 -9.50 12.99 -2.61
N PRO A 142 -9.28 13.44 -3.86
CA PRO A 142 -10.27 14.18 -4.62
C PRO A 142 -11.64 13.48 -4.67
N MET A 143 -12.72 14.26 -4.74
CA MET A 143 -14.10 13.73 -4.78
C MET A 143 -14.34 12.82 -5.98
N LEU A 144 -13.55 12.95 -7.04
CA LEU A 144 -13.51 12.08 -8.21
C LEU A 144 -13.35 10.59 -7.85
N PHE A 145 -12.58 10.28 -6.80
CA PHE A 145 -12.43 8.89 -6.31
C PHE A 145 -13.72 8.34 -5.71
N ARG A 146 -14.56 9.19 -5.12
CA ARG A 146 -15.88 8.73 -4.63
C ARG A 146 -16.76 8.29 -5.79
N THR A 147 -16.78 9.06 -6.88
CA THR A 147 -17.49 8.69 -8.10
C THR A 147 -17.01 7.35 -8.64
N PHE A 148 -15.70 7.19 -8.74
CA PHE A 148 -15.08 5.96 -9.22
C PHE A 148 -15.39 4.75 -8.33
N PHE A 149 -15.28 4.91 -7.00
CA PHE A 149 -15.53 3.81 -6.07
C PHE A 149 -17.00 3.40 -6.02
N GLU A 150 -17.94 4.34 -6.19
CA GLU A 150 -19.37 4.06 -6.28
C GLU A 150 -19.71 3.26 -7.55
N ALA A 151 -18.97 3.46 -8.64
CA ALA A 151 -19.15 2.72 -9.89
C ALA A 151 -18.52 1.31 -9.87
N HIS A 152 -17.54 1.05 -8.99
CA HIS A 152 -16.71 -0.17 -9.02
C HIS A 152 -16.76 -0.99 -7.73
N PRO A 153 -17.90 -1.58 -7.37
CA PRO A 153 -18.03 -2.42 -6.17
C PRO A 153 -17.14 -3.68 -6.21
N GLU A 154 -16.69 -4.11 -7.39
CA GLU A 154 -15.79 -5.26 -7.61
C GLU A 154 -14.39 -5.07 -7.02
N LEU A 155 -14.02 -3.87 -6.61
CA LEU A 155 -12.79 -3.63 -5.85
C LEU A 155 -12.85 -4.19 -4.42
N GLY A 156 -14.04 -4.53 -3.92
CA GLY A 156 -14.27 -4.91 -2.53
C GLY A 156 -13.59 -6.18 -2.04
N GLY A 157 -13.14 -7.07 -2.93
CA GLY A 157 -12.44 -8.31 -2.57
C GLY A 157 -10.95 -8.30 -2.90
N LYS A 158 -10.40 -7.16 -3.36
CA LYS A 158 -9.05 -7.05 -3.86
C LYS A 158 -8.06 -6.59 -2.81
N THR A 159 -6.75 -6.78 -3.10
CA THR A 159 -5.67 -6.13 -2.35
C THR A 159 -5.48 -4.73 -2.91
N ILE A 160 -5.59 -3.71 -2.05
CA ILE A 160 -5.48 -2.31 -2.45
C ILE A 160 -4.28 -1.65 -1.76
N ILE A 161 -3.46 -0.97 -2.55
CA ILE A 161 -2.23 -0.30 -2.12
C ILE A 161 -2.40 1.21 -2.33
N PRO A 162 -2.71 1.98 -1.28
CA PRO A 162 -2.92 3.42 -1.42
C PRO A 162 -1.60 4.17 -1.60
N PHE A 163 -1.61 5.22 -2.44
CA PHE A 163 -0.49 6.14 -2.54
C PHE A 163 -0.96 7.57 -2.82
N GLY A 164 -0.08 8.55 -2.63
CA GLY A 164 -0.47 9.92 -2.93
C GLY A 164 0.68 10.91 -2.93
N THR A 165 0.44 12.06 -3.55
CA THR A 165 1.35 13.20 -3.49
C THR A 165 0.69 14.37 -2.74
N HIS A 166 1.45 15.06 -1.89
CA HIS A 166 0.92 16.02 -0.94
C HIS A 166 1.79 17.27 -0.79
N GLY A 167 1.23 18.33 -0.20
CA GLY A 167 1.95 19.56 0.14
C GLY A 167 2.55 19.59 1.56
N GLY A 168 2.73 18.41 2.21
CA GLY A 168 3.25 18.30 3.59
C GLY A 168 2.35 17.51 4.55
N SER A 169 1.12 17.14 4.15
CA SER A 169 0.13 16.47 5.01
C SER A 169 0.26 14.94 5.08
N GLY A 170 1.20 14.33 4.35
CA GLY A 170 1.26 12.87 4.21
C GLY A 170 0.22 12.31 3.23
N VAL A 171 0.02 10.98 3.24
CA VAL A 171 -0.86 10.25 2.30
C VAL A 171 -2.36 10.53 2.50
N GLY A 172 -2.72 11.32 3.50
CA GLY A 172 -4.11 11.68 3.79
C GLY A 172 -4.98 10.48 4.15
N SER A 173 -6.28 10.57 3.83
CA SER A 173 -7.27 9.56 4.21
C SER A 173 -7.57 8.53 3.11
N TYR A 174 -6.61 8.23 2.19
CA TYR A 174 -6.84 7.21 1.15
C TYR A 174 -7.25 5.85 1.71
N ALA A 175 -6.48 5.32 2.66
CA ALA A 175 -6.79 4.03 3.27
C ALA A 175 -8.15 4.03 3.98
N THR A 176 -8.50 5.11 4.67
CA THR A 176 -9.81 5.28 5.32
C THR A 176 -10.95 5.28 4.32
N LEU A 177 -10.82 6.07 3.23
CA LEU A 177 -11.84 6.14 2.19
C LEU A 177 -12.03 4.79 1.50
N ILE A 178 -10.95 4.08 1.19
CA ILE A 178 -11.01 2.74 0.60
C ILE A 178 -11.77 1.78 1.52
N LYS A 179 -11.49 1.79 2.83
CA LYS A 179 -12.19 0.94 3.79
C LYS A 179 -13.66 1.34 4.00
N GLU A 180 -14.00 2.60 3.81
CA GLU A 180 -15.40 3.07 3.83
C GLU A 180 -16.22 2.42 2.70
N TYR A 181 -15.67 2.37 1.48
CA TYR A 181 -16.35 1.76 0.32
C TYR A 181 -16.18 0.24 0.26
N TYR A 182 -15.02 -0.27 0.69
CA TYR A 182 -14.62 -1.67 0.54
C TYR A 182 -14.13 -2.26 1.86
N PRO A 183 -15.01 -2.51 2.83
CA PRO A 183 -14.63 -3.00 4.16
C PRO A 183 -13.90 -4.36 4.11
N ASN A 184 -14.18 -5.17 3.09
CA ASN A 184 -13.57 -6.49 2.89
C ASN A 184 -12.27 -6.46 2.08
N ALA A 185 -11.85 -5.31 1.52
CA ALA A 185 -10.59 -5.21 0.80
C ALA A 185 -9.40 -5.35 1.75
N THR A 186 -8.34 -6.01 1.30
CA THR A 186 -7.05 -6.00 2.00
C THR A 186 -6.31 -4.73 1.65
N VAL A 187 -6.18 -3.79 2.60
CA VAL A 187 -5.48 -2.52 2.37
C VAL A 187 -4.07 -2.62 2.96
N LEU A 188 -3.06 -2.50 2.11
CA LEU A 188 -1.65 -2.58 2.49
C LEU A 188 -1.07 -1.20 2.88
N GLU A 189 0.23 -1.17 3.23
CA GLU A 189 0.96 0.04 3.61
C GLU A 189 0.87 1.12 2.52
N SER A 190 0.47 2.33 2.91
CA SER A 190 0.34 3.47 2.01
C SER A 190 1.66 4.23 1.89
N LEU A 191 1.91 4.85 0.73
CA LEU A 191 3.04 5.77 0.55
C LEU A 191 2.58 7.17 0.13
N GLY A 192 2.99 8.19 0.89
CA GLY A 192 2.86 9.60 0.54
C GLY A 192 4.22 10.24 0.24
N ILE A 193 4.31 11.01 -0.86
CA ILE A 193 5.52 11.78 -1.20
C ILE A 193 5.13 13.24 -1.43
N SER A 194 5.93 14.17 -0.90
CA SER A 194 5.69 15.60 -1.16
C SER A 194 5.86 15.95 -2.63
N GLY A 195 4.93 16.73 -3.18
CA GLY A 195 5.01 17.24 -4.55
C GLY A 195 6.29 18.03 -4.82
N SER A 196 6.81 18.75 -3.83
CA SER A 196 8.07 19.50 -3.93
C SER A 196 9.32 18.61 -4.04
N SER A 197 9.24 17.35 -3.57
CA SER A 197 10.36 16.40 -3.59
C SER A 197 10.21 15.29 -4.63
N ILE A 198 9.03 15.09 -5.22
CA ILE A 198 8.75 13.92 -6.08
C ILE A 198 9.76 13.79 -7.25
N ARG A 199 10.31 14.90 -7.73
CA ARG A 199 11.29 14.94 -8.83
C ARG A 199 12.72 14.66 -8.39
N ASN A 200 12.98 14.54 -7.08
CA ASN A 200 14.30 14.22 -6.56
C ASN A 200 14.60 12.72 -6.75
N ALA A 201 15.85 12.37 -7.02
CA ALA A 201 16.28 10.97 -7.15
C ALA A 201 15.94 10.11 -5.91
N SER A 202 16.00 10.71 -4.72
CA SER A 202 15.63 10.06 -3.45
C SER A 202 14.16 9.60 -3.40
N SER A 203 13.24 10.29 -4.10
CA SER A 203 11.84 9.89 -4.15
C SER A 203 11.63 8.59 -4.91
N LYS A 204 12.36 8.38 -6.01
CA LYS A 204 12.36 7.09 -6.72
C LYS A 204 12.87 5.96 -5.83
N THR A 205 13.97 6.18 -5.10
CA THR A 205 14.49 5.19 -4.13
C THR A 205 13.47 4.90 -3.01
N THR A 206 12.72 5.91 -2.56
CA THR A 206 11.65 5.72 -1.57
C THR A 206 10.55 4.82 -2.11
N VAL A 207 10.11 5.03 -3.36
CA VAL A 207 9.13 4.17 -4.04
C VAL A 207 9.68 2.75 -4.18
N GLU A 208 10.92 2.59 -4.62
CA GLU A 208 11.58 1.28 -4.76
C GLU A 208 11.58 0.50 -3.43
N ASN A 209 12.00 1.13 -2.34
CA ASN A 209 12.03 0.50 -1.02
C ASN A 209 10.62 0.12 -0.53
N TRP A 210 9.62 0.95 -0.80
CA TRP A 210 8.23 0.68 -0.48
C TRP A 210 7.71 -0.54 -1.27
N LEU A 211 7.92 -0.59 -2.59
CA LEU A 211 7.51 -1.74 -3.42
C LEU A 211 8.19 -3.05 -2.98
N LYS A 212 9.49 -2.99 -2.60
CA LYS A 212 10.22 -4.14 -2.05
C LYS A 212 9.62 -4.63 -0.73
N ARG A 213 9.27 -3.73 0.20
CA ARG A 213 8.60 -4.14 1.45
C ARG A 213 7.26 -4.83 1.20
N LEU A 214 6.52 -4.37 0.20
CA LEU A 214 5.25 -4.97 -0.20
C LEU A 214 5.42 -6.27 -1.02
N GLY A 215 6.63 -6.60 -1.48
CA GLY A 215 6.91 -7.76 -2.33
C GLY A 215 6.31 -7.66 -3.74
N VAL A 216 6.10 -6.45 -4.25
CA VAL A 216 5.45 -6.16 -5.55
C VAL A 216 6.39 -5.59 -6.61
N ASP A 217 7.67 -5.40 -6.29
CA ASP A 217 8.69 -5.01 -7.26
C ASP A 217 8.96 -6.15 -8.27
N LYS A 218 9.49 -5.80 -9.44
CA LYS A 218 9.76 -6.78 -10.53
C LYS A 218 10.61 -7.97 -10.08
N GLN A 219 11.56 -7.77 -9.18
CA GLN A 219 12.42 -8.85 -8.69
C GLN A 219 11.65 -9.80 -7.76
N SER A 220 10.87 -9.27 -6.82
CA SER A 220 10.07 -10.05 -5.88
C SER A 220 8.99 -10.86 -6.60
N THR A 221 8.29 -10.27 -7.58
CA THR A 221 7.27 -10.97 -8.38
C THR A 221 7.86 -12.04 -9.27
N ALA A 222 9.05 -11.82 -9.84
CA ALA A 222 9.76 -12.84 -10.62
C ALA A 222 10.13 -14.07 -9.78
N ILE A 223 10.61 -13.87 -8.54
CA ILE A 223 10.94 -14.95 -7.60
C ILE A 223 9.68 -15.74 -7.20
N GLN A 224 8.57 -15.05 -6.93
CA GLN A 224 7.29 -15.70 -6.59
C GLN A 224 6.77 -16.55 -7.76
N ASN A 225 6.82 -16.04 -8.99
CA ASN A 225 6.42 -16.76 -10.19
C ASN A 225 7.25 -18.04 -10.42
N VAL A 226 8.56 -17.98 -10.18
CA VAL A 226 9.43 -19.17 -10.26
C VAL A 226 9.04 -20.20 -9.20
N ARG A 227 8.79 -19.79 -7.94
CA ARG A 227 8.36 -20.68 -6.88
C ARG A 227 7.00 -21.33 -7.18
N THR A 228 6.02 -20.54 -7.59
CA THR A 228 4.68 -21.05 -7.93
C THR A 228 4.72 -22.04 -9.10
N ASN A 229 5.47 -21.72 -10.15
CA ASN A 229 5.63 -22.59 -11.29
C ASN A 229 6.38 -23.90 -10.94
N ALA A 230 7.34 -23.85 -10.03
CA ALA A 230 8.04 -25.03 -9.55
C ALA A 230 7.13 -25.94 -8.73
N VAL A 231 6.27 -25.37 -7.87
CA VAL A 231 5.26 -26.11 -7.08
C VAL A 231 4.25 -26.76 -8.01
N ASN A 232 3.70 -26.05 -8.97
CA ASN A 232 2.68 -26.56 -9.89
C ASN A 232 3.21 -27.65 -10.85
N LYS A 233 4.50 -27.63 -11.18
CA LYS A 233 5.14 -28.65 -12.02
C LYS A 233 5.66 -29.86 -11.24
N GLY A 234 5.48 -29.90 -9.94
CA GLY A 234 6.00 -30.99 -9.08
C GLY A 234 7.53 -31.15 -9.15
N VAL A 235 8.24 -30.06 -9.47
CA VAL A 235 9.70 -30.07 -9.56
C VAL A 235 10.30 -30.13 -8.17
N SER A 236 11.18 -31.09 -7.93
CA SER A 236 11.98 -31.20 -6.72
C SER A 236 13.39 -30.66 -6.93
N TYR A 237 13.96 -30.07 -5.89
CA TYR A 237 15.31 -29.52 -5.88
C TYR A 237 16.17 -30.23 -4.83
N SER A 238 17.43 -30.43 -5.10
CA SER A 238 18.43 -30.86 -4.13
C SER A 238 18.76 -29.74 -3.15
N LEU A 239 19.41 -30.04 -2.02
CA LEU A 239 19.80 -29.06 -0.99
C LEU A 239 20.72 -27.95 -1.51
N ASN A 240 21.41 -28.16 -2.61
CA ASN A 240 22.25 -27.15 -3.30
C ASN A 240 21.50 -26.35 -4.36
N GLY A 241 20.17 -26.44 -4.41
CA GLY A 241 19.30 -25.68 -5.31
C GLY A 241 19.23 -26.21 -6.75
N MET A 242 19.88 -27.32 -7.08
CA MET A 242 19.79 -27.90 -8.43
C MET A 242 18.48 -28.70 -8.59
N ARG A 243 17.91 -28.68 -9.79
CA ARG A 243 16.71 -29.45 -10.14
C ARG A 243 17.00 -30.94 -9.97
N SER A 244 16.17 -31.61 -9.17
CA SER A 244 16.33 -33.04 -8.92
C SER A 244 15.69 -33.85 -10.05
N THR A 245 16.45 -34.81 -10.57
CA THR A 245 16.01 -35.75 -11.62
C THR A 245 15.61 -37.13 -11.05
N GLY A 246 15.21 -37.18 -9.79
CA GLY A 246 14.74 -38.44 -9.17
C GLY A 246 15.83 -39.30 -8.51
N GLN A 247 17.05 -38.79 -8.35
CA GLN A 247 18.14 -39.53 -7.68
C GLN A 247 17.93 -39.69 -6.15
N ARG A 248 18.56 -40.72 -5.58
CA ARG A 248 18.59 -40.98 -4.14
C ARG A 248 19.15 -39.79 -3.38
N GLY A 249 18.55 -39.43 -2.24
CA GLY A 249 18.99 -38.37 -1.37
C GLY A 249 17.87 -37.52 -0.78
N ILE A 250 18.24 -36.39 -0.18
CA ILE A 250 17.28 -35.47 0.39
C ILE A 250 16.77 -34.52 -0.72
N GLN A 251 15.48 -34.44 -0.89
CA GLN A 251 14.79 -33.59 -1.86
C GLN A 251 13.80 -32.68 -1.15
N ILE A 252 13.64 -31.47 -1.66
CA ILE A 252 12.59 -30.54 -1.21
C ILE A 252 11.54 -30.48 -2.32
N ARG A 253 10.30 -30.82 -1.99
CA ARG A 253 9.15 -30.73 -2.89
C ARG A 253 8.01 -30.01 -2.17
N ASN A 254 7.48 -28.94 -2.77
CA ASN A 254 6.45 -28.10 -2.16
C ASN A 254 6.81 -27.60 -0.74
N GLY A 255 8.08 -27.20 -0.54
CA GLY A 255 8.59 -26.78 0.77
C GLY A 255 8.84 -27.90 1.79
N ASN A 256 8.45 -29.14 1.51
CA ASN A 256 8.62 -30.27 2.39
C ASN A 256 9.87 -31.10 2.03
N LYS A 257 10.53 -31.60 3.06
CA LYS A 257 11.73 -32.47 2.95
C LYS A 257 11.33 -33.92 2.74
N TYR A 258 11.82 -34.54 1.67
CA TYR A 258 11.65 -35.95 1.36
C TYR A 258 13.01 -36.65 1.31
N ILE A 259 13.05 -37.91 1.79
CA ILE A 259 14.25 -38.75 1.68
C ILE A 259 13.92 -39.89 0.72
N ASN A 260 14.52 -39.83 -0.49
CA ASN A 260 14.50 -40.94 -1.43
C ASN A 260 15.62 -41.94 -1.02
N ARG A 261 15.23 -43.12 -0.59
CA ARG A 261 16.12 -44.23 -0.26
C ARG A 261 16.49 -45.06 -1.45
#